data_123f12994f72d1662519f43b4537b723
#
_entry.id   123f12994f72d1662519f43b4537b723
#
_cell.length_a   1.000
_cell.length_b   1.000
_cell.length_c   1.000
_cell.angle_alpha   90.00
_cell.angle_beta   90.00
_cell.angle_gamma   90.00
#
_symmetry.space_group_name_H-M   'P 1'
#
loop_
_entity.id
_entity.type
_entity.pdbx_description
1 polymer ?
#
loop_
_entity_poly.entity_id
_entity_poly.type
_entity_poly.pdbx_seq_one_letter_code
_entity_poly.pdbx_strand_id
1 'polypeptide(L)'
;MAERGEVDGEIHRPFEYQLQTTNLIRVNEPHFLVTYEAYVTKKMLKLHHWNELGLYGLRVEFRRGSKRAEKELTKAVPSSLLSDITSTEQGLKKLIRGRTDVFVEQTLVFKGIYETLQKNNKEFRLVYSAGIVDTLQNYVYLNKRHKTLGKKLALIIKDMKSDGSISNYMSEDCIMNR
;
A
#
# COMPACT_ATOMS: atom_id res chain seq x y z
N MET A 1 -21.19 8.28 -0.98
CA MET A 1 -21.68 8.19 -2.39
C MET A 1 -22.13 6.77 -2.69
N ALA A 2 -21.25 5.76 -2.76
CA ALA A 2 -21.66 4.38 -3.11
C ALA A 2 -22.66 3.77 -2.11
N GLU A 3 -22.50 4.00 -0.81
CA GLU A 3 -23.42 3.56 0.23
C GLU A 3 -24.84 4.14 0.07
N ARG A 4 -24.96 5.36 -0.47
CA ARG A 4 -26.25 6.01 -0.78
C ARG A 4 -26.79 5.69 -2.16
N GLY A 5 -26.05 4.89 -2.96
CA GLY A 5 -26.46 4.52 -4.30
C GLY A 5 -26.28 5.61 -5.37
N GLU A 6 -25.57 6.69 -5.07
CA GLU A 6 -25.25 7.78 -6.01
C GLU A 6 -24.23 7.33 -7.07
N VAL A 7 -23.41 6.33 -6.74
CA VAL A 7 -22.49 5.63 -7.65
C VAL A 7 -22.67 4.12 -7.47
N ASP A 8 -22.23 3.34 -8.45
CA ASP A 8 -22.46 1.91 -8.50
C ASP A 8 -21.59 1.10 -7.54
N GLY A 9 -20.46 1.64 -7.10
CA GLY A 9 -19.57 0.94 -6.19
C GLY A 9 -18.29 1.71 -5.84
N GLU A 10 -17.38 1.01 -5.21
CA GLU A 10 -16.05 1.48 -4.82
C GLU A 10 -15.01 0.42 -5.15
N ILE A 11 -13.81 0.86 -5.48
CA ILE A 11 -12.66 -0.02 -5.72
C ILE A 11 -11.61 0.16 -4.64
N HIS A 12 -10.68 -0.78 -4.51
CA HIS A 12 -9.56 -0.75 -3.58
C HIS A 12 -9.99 -0.65 -2.10
N ARG A 13 -10.98 -1.46 -1.71
CA ARG A 13 -11.37 -1.61 -0.31
C ARG A 13 -10.87 -2.94 0.26
N PRO A 14 -10.39 -2.96 1.51
CA PRO A 14 -9.94 -4.19 2.15
C PRO A 14 -11.10 -5.15 2.44
N PHE A 15 -10.80 -6.40 2.74
CA PHE A 15 -11.78 -7.43 3.06
C PHE A 15 -12.75 -7.03 4.16
N GLU A 16 -12.22 -6.44 5.23
CA GLU A 16 -12.95 -6.06 6.44
C GLU A 16 -13.90 -4.87 6.23
N TYR A 17 -13.79 -4.17 5.11
CA TYR A 17 -14.70 -3.08 4.78
C TYR A 17 -16.16 -3.51 4.71
N GLN A 18 -16.42 -4.82 4.46
CA GLN A 18 -17.76 -5.38 4.51
C GLN A 18 -18.45 -5.21 5.88
N LEU A 19 -17.69 -5.12 6.95
CA LEU A 19 -18.23 -4.89 8.31
C LEU A 19 -18.63 -3.43 8.56
N GLN A 20 -18.22 -2.51 7.69
CA GLN A 20 -18.45 -1.06 7.81
C GLN A 20 -19.53 -0.55 6.85
N THR A 21 -20.07 -1.42 5.99
CA THR A 21 -21.05 -1.05 4.96
C THR A 21 -22.29 -1.93 5.05
N THR A 22 -23.45 -1.33 4.86
CA THR A 22 -24.74 -2.02 4.86
C THR A 22 -25.33 -2.19 3.47
N ASN A 23 -25.03 -1.28 2.55
CA ASN A 23 -25.57 -1.25 1.19
C ASN A 23 -24.59 -1.68 0.10
N LEU A 24 -23.35 -1.99 0.46
CA LEU A 24 -22.36 -2.50 -0.46
C LEU A 24 -22.11 -3.99 -0.22
N ILE A 25 -21.84 -4.71 -1.27
CA ILE A 25 -21.44 -6.12 -1.27
C ILE A 25 -20.05 -6.25 -1.90
N ARG A 26 -19.19 -7.04 -1.29
CA ARG A 26 -17.87 -7.35 -1.83
C ARG A 26 -18.00 -8.29 -3.03
N VAL A 27 -17.27 -7.98 -4.09
CA VAL A 27 -16.97 -8.93 -5.16
C VAL A 27 -15.97 -9.94 -4.60
N ASN A 28 -16.34 -11.23 -4.55
CA ASN A 28 -15.59 -12.27 -3.84
C ASN A 28 -14.33 -12.78 -4.58
N GLU A 29 -13.67 -11.88 -5.31
CA GLU A 29 -12.37 -12.13 -5.92
C GLU A 29 -11.54 -10.84 -5.75
N PRO A 30 -10.40 -10.87 -5.07
CA PRO A 30 -9.55 -9.69 -4.94
C PRO A 30 -8.95 -9.35 -6.30
N HIS A 31 -8.94 -8.08 -6.65
CA HIS A 31 -8.39 -7.62 -7.92
C HIS A 31 -7.01 -6.98 -7.78
N PHE A 32 -6.60 -6.65 -6.56
CA PHE A 32 -5.37 -5.91 -6.32
C PHE A 32 -4.72 -6.28 -4.99
N LEU A 33 -3.38 -6.38 -4.99
CA LEU A 33 -2.58 -6.55 -3.77
C LEU A 33 -1.89 -5.22 -3.45
N VAL A 34 -2.04 -4.77 -2.21
CA VAL A 34 -1.27 -3.66 -1.65
C VAL A 34 -0.25 -4.21 -0.69
N THR A 35 1.02 -3.98 -0.96
CA THR A 35 2.11 -4.31 -0.06
C THR A 35 2.66 -3.07 0.59
N TYR A 36 2.94 -3.15 1.89
CA TYR A 36 3.69 -2.15 2.65
C TYR A 36 5.08 -2.67 2.90
N GLU A 37 6.06 -1.85 2.63
CA GLU A 37 7.45 -2.22 2.70
C GLU A 37 8.23 -1.20 3.55
N ALA A 38 9.18 -1.69 4.32
CA ALA A 38 10.08 -0.88 5.13
C ALA A 38 11.37 -0.61 4.35
N TYR A 39 11.78 0.65 4.29
CA TYR A 39 12.97 1.11 3.59
C TYR A 39 13.98 1.68 4.57
N VAL A 40 15.26 1.34 4.35
CA VAL A 40 16.39 1.67 5.22
C VAL A 40 17.62 2.05 4.42
N THR A 41 18.62 2.65 5.06
CA THR A 41 19.96 2.88 4.47
C THR A 41 21.00 1.85 4.90
N LYS A 42 20.67 0.99 5.88
CA LYS A 42 21.56 -0.08 6.38
C LYS A 42 21.04 -1.44 5.93
N LYS A 43 21.77 -2.14 5.07
CA LYS A 43 21.35 -3.41 4.45
C LYS A 43 21.06 -4.58 5.41
N MET A 44 21.56 -4.53 6.66
CA MET A 44 21.50 -5.66 7.58
C MET A 44 20.15 -5.81 8.30
N LEU A 45 19.29 -4.80 8.28
CA LEU A 45 17.97 -4.86 8.91
C LEU A 45 16.99 -5.64 8.04
N LYS A 46 16.31 -6.62 8.63
CA LYS A 46 15.22 -7.38 8.01
C LYS A 46 13.96 -7.24 8.85
N LEU A 47 12.84 -6.91 8.21
CA LEU A 47 11.55 -6.64 8.84
C LEU A 47 10.45 -7.33 8.05
N HIS A 48 9.58 -8.06 8.75
CA HIS A 48 8.51 -8.85 8.14
C HIS A 48 7.12 -8.52 8.68
N HIS A 49 7.05 -7.80 9.81
CA HIS A 49 5.79 -7.42 10.46
C HIS A 49 5.86 -6.02 11.07
N TRP A 50 4.70 -5.38 11.20
CA TRP A 50 4.57 -4.05 11.82
C TRP A 50 5.18 -3.95 13.21
N ASN A 51 4.98 -4.98 14.05
CA ASN A 51 5.45 -4.98 15.45
C ASN A 51 6.96 -5.02 15.58
N GLU A 52 7.68 -5.53 14.58
CA GLU A 52 9.15 -5.54 14.59
C GLU A 52 9.74 -4.13 14.52
N LEU A 53 9.01 -3.18 13.91
CA LEU A 53 9.43 -1.78 13.80
C LEU A 53 9.60 -1.09 15.17
N GLY A 54 8.89 -1.53 16.19
CA GLY A 54 9.01 -1.02 17.57
C GLY A 54 10.10 -1.67 18.42
N LEU A 55 10.64 -2.83 18.01
CA LEU A 55 11.52 -3.63 18.85
C LEU A 55 12.94 -3.05 18.97
N TYR A 56 13.39 -2.29 17.99
CA TYR A 56 14.80 -1.88 17.87
C TYR A 56 15.05 -0.42 18.26
N GLY A 57 14.06 0.29 18.80
CA GLY A 57 14.20 1.71 19.15
C GLY A 57 14.49 2.61 17.94
N LEU A 58 14.07 2.22 16.75
CA LEU A 58 14.30 2.95 15.50
C LEU A 58 13.29 4.09 15.35
N ARG A 59 13.75 5.21 14.79
CA ARG A 59 12.87 6.29 14.34
C ARG A 59 12.17 5.86 13.06
N VAL A 60 10.86 5.71 13.13
CA VAL A 60 10.02 5.25 12.02
C VAL A 60 9.20 6.40 11.48
N GLU A 61 9.13 6.50 10.16
CA GLU A 61 8.35 7.49 9.47
C GLU A 61 7.48 6.86 8.39
N PHE A 62 6.30 7.42 8.15
CA PHE A 62 5.37 6.98 7.11
C PHE A 62 4.73 8.18 6.42
N ARG A 63 4.14 7.96 5.23
CA ARG A 63 3.46 9.03 4.51
C ARG A 63 2.09 9.33 5.12
N ARG A 64 1.85 10.59 5.44
CA ARG A 64 0.56 11.10 5.93
C ARG A 64 -0.58 10.73 4.99
N GLY A 65 -1.70 10.31 5.55
CA GLY A 65 -2.87 9.83 4.79
C GLY A 65 -2.83 8.34 4.46
N SER A 66 -1.73 7.64 4.75
CA SER A 66 -1.67 6.18 4.68
C SER A 66 -2.34 5.57 5.92
N LYS A 67 -3.68 5.48 5.91
CA LYS A 67 -4.50 5.06 7.06
C LYS A 67 -4.10 3.71 7.65
N ARG A 68 -3.67 2.77 6.82
CA ARG A 68 -3.20 1.45 7.28
C ARG A 68 -1.89 1.57 8.03
N ALA A 69 -0.90 2.26 7.46
CA ALA A 69 0.38 2.47 8.11
C ALA A 69 0.21 3.24 9.44
N GLU A 70 -0.57 4.32 9.44
CA GLU A 70 -0.90 5.09 10.65
C GLU A 70 -1.46 4.18 11.74
N LYS A 71 -2.49 3.39 11.41
CA LYS A 71 -3.16 2.49 12.36
C LYS A 71 -2.23 1.45 12.96
N GLU A 72 -1.41 0.80 12.14
CA GLU A 72 -0.55 -0.30 12.62
C GLU A 72 0.73 0.22 13.30
N LEU A 73 1.34 1.28 12.77
CA LEU A 73 2.53 1.87 13.36
C LEU A 73 2.26 2.55 14.72
N THR A 74 1.10 3.18 14.89
CA THR A 74 0.70 3.77 16.19
C THR A 74 0.59 2.72 17.30
N LYS A 75 0.29 1.46 16.95
CA LYS A 75 0.26 0.36 17.92
C LYS A 75 1.64 -0.24 18.19
N ALA A 76 2.50 -0.26 17.15
CA ALA A 76 3.76 -0.99 17.16
C ALA A 76 4.94 -0.14 17.64
N VAL A 77 4.93 1.17 17.37
CA VAL A 77 6.07 2.08 17.58
C VAL A 77 5.72 3.12 18.64
N PRO A 78 6.59 3.36 19.63
CA PRO A 78 6.40 4.45 20.61
C PRO A 78 6.22 5.80 19.92
N SER A 79 5.31 6.64 20.42
CA SER A 79 4.97 7.93 19.79
C SER A 79 6.18 8.88 19.68
N SER A 80 7.15 8.78 20.57
CA SER A 80 8.40 9.55 20.52
C SER A 80 9.33 9.15 19.36
N LEU A 81 9.12 7.96 18.78
CA LEU A 81 9.91 7.42 17.66
C LEU A 81 9.12 7.36 16.35
N LEU A 82 7.84 7.71 16.36
CA LEU A 82 6.97 7.68 15.20
C LEU A 82 6.68 9.09 14.69
N SER A 83 6.84 9.30 13.39
CA SER A 83 6.46 10.55 12.73
C SER A 83 5.82 10.31 11.37
N ASP A 84 5.09 11.29 10.87
CA ASP A 84 4.55 11.29 9.52
C ASP A 84 5.19 12.38 8.65
N ILE A 85 5.09 12.23 7.34
CA ILE A 85 5.61 13.17 6.34
C ILE A 85 4.60 13.33 5.19
N THR A 86 4.58 14.49 4.56
CA THR A 86 3.57 14.81 3.53
C THR A 86 3.82 14.13 2.19
N SER A 87 5.07 13.80 1.85
CA SER A 87 5.39 13.12 0.59
C SER A 87 6.46 12.04 0.77
N THR A 88 6.40 11.01 -0.08
CA THR A 88 7.38 9.93 -0.15
C THR A 88 8.79 10.46 -0.44
N GLU A 89 8.91 11.45 -1.32
CA GLU A 89 10.20 12.09 -1.63
C GLU A 89 10.85 12.72 -0.38
N GLN A 90 10.07 13.44 0.43
CA GLN A 90 10.57 14.04 1.67
C GLN A 90 10.99 12.97 2.69
N GLY A 91 10.20 11.88 2.81
CA GLY A 91 10.55 10.75 3.66
C GLY A 91 11.88 10.12 3.27
N LEU A 92 12.07 9.87 1.98
CA LEU A 92 13.33 9.34 1.44
C LEU A 92 14.52 10.30 1.68
N LYS A 93 14.33 11.61 1.50
CA LYS A 93 15.37 12.62 1.81
C LYS A 93 15.75 12.62 3.29
N LYS A 94 14.79 12.43 4.20
CA LYS A 94 15.07 12.31 5.65
C LYS A 94 15.81 11.01 5.96
N LEU A 95 15.42 9.91 5.32
CA LEU A 95 16.06 8.60 5.48
C LEU A 95 17.55 8.65 5.10
N ILE A 96 17.87 9.19 3.91
CA ILE A 96 19.26 9.32 3.42
C ILE A 96 20.10 10.20 4.34
N ARG A 97 19.52 11.27 4.88
CA ARG A 97 20.19 12.20 5.81
C ARG A 97 20.30 11.66 7.25
N GLY A 98 19.87 10.42 7.52
CA GLY A 98 19.87 9.81 8.84
C GLY A 98 18.96 10.51 9.85
N ARG A 99 17.94 11.24 9.39
CA ARG A 99 16.95 11.90 10.27
C ARG A 99 15.83 10.97 10.68
N THR A 100 15.61 9.90 9.94
CA THR A 100 14.79 8.73 10.27
C THR A 100 15.61 7.47 9.98
N ASP A 101 15.29 6.36 10.63
CA ASP A 101 16.01 5.10 10.46
C ASP A 101 15.26 4.14 9.53
N VAL A 102 13.93 4.22 9.54
CA VAL A 102 13.04 3.42 8.69
C VAL A 102 11.95 4.32 8.10
N PHE A 103 11.72 4.19 6.81
CA PHE A 103 10.56 4.78 6.12
C PHE A 103 9.64 3.69 5.60
N VAL A 104 8.35 3.76 5.93
CA VAL A 104 7.36 2.77 5.50
C VAL A 104 6.41 3.37 4.47
N GLU A 105 6.29 2.70 3.32
CA GLU A 105 5.41 3.15 2.23
C GLU A 105 4.81 1.94 1.50
N GLN A 106 3.75 2.18 0.75
CA GLN A 106 3.25 1.21 -0.21
C GLN A 106 4.28 0.99 -1.33
N THR A 107 4.56 -0.27 -1.64
CA THR A 107 5.61 -0.64 -2.60
C THR A 107 5.44 0.01 -3.97
N LEU A 108 4.22 0.10 -4.49
CA LEU A 108 3.97 0.74 -5.80
C LEU A 108 4.17 2.26 -5.75
N VAL A 109 3.73 2.92 -4.67
CA VAL A 109 3.94 4.37 -4.49
C VAL A 109 5.43 4.67 -4.38
N PHE A 110 6.15 3.86 -3.62
CA PHE A 110 7.60 3.98 -3.49
C PHE A 110 8.30 3.84 -4.85
N LYS A 111 8.04 2.76 -5.57
CA LYS A 111 8.68 2.47 -6.86
C LYS A 111 8.50 3.62 -7.87
N GLY A 112 7.27 4.09 -8.06
CA GLY A 112 6.96 5.16 -9.01
C GLY A 112 7.71 6.48 -8.73
N ILE A 113 8.04 6.77 -7.46
CA ILE A 113 8.80 7.97 -7.08
C ILE A 113 10.30 7.70 -7.09
N TYR A 114 10.72 6.55 -6.56
CA TYR A 114 12.11 6.20 -6.34
C TYR A 114 12.94 6.13 -7.62
N GLU A 115 12.40 5.57 -8.69
CA GLU A 115 13.08 5.51 -9.99
C GLU A 115 13.43 6.89 -10.54
N THR A 116 12.49 7.84 -10.43
CA THR A 116 12.73 9.23 -10.85
C THR A 116 13.78 9.90 -9.98
N LEU A 117 13.73 9.68 -8.67
CA LEU A 117 14.70 10.25 -7.74
C LEU A 117 16.11 9.70 -7.95
N GLN A 118 16.24 8.39 -8.21
CA GLN A 118 17.53 7.76 -8.48
C GLN A 118 18.22 8.29 -9.76
N LYS A 119 17.43 8.60 -10.80
CA LYS A 119 17.96 9.19 -12.02
C LYS A 119 18.55 10.57 -11.78
N ASN A 120 17.92 11.35 -10.88
CA ASN A 120 18.28 12.73 -10.60
C ASN A 120 19.35 12.89 -9.51
N ASN A 121 19.44 11.94 -8.58
CA ASN A 121 20.40 11.99 -7.47
C ASN A 121 20.86 10.58 -7.06
N LYS A 122 22.16 10.32 -7.19
CA LYS A 122 22.79 9.03 -6.89
C LYS A 122 22.71 8.63 -5.41
N GLU A 123 22.52 9.57 -4.48
CA GLU A 123 22.38 9.27 -3.04
C GLU A 123 21.19 8.35 -2.74
N PHE A 124 20.12 8.42 -3.54
CA PHE A 124 18.97 7.52 -3.37
C PHE A 124 19.30 6.04 -3.62
N ARG A 125 20.42 5.72 -4.25
CA ARG A 125 20.90 4.33 -4.38
C ARG A 125 21.31 3.68 -3.07
N LEU A 126 21.40 4.45 -1.99
CA LEU A 126 21.66 3.98 -0.62
C LEU A 126 20.39 3.53 0.11
N VAL A 127 19.23 3.59 -0.54
CA VAL A 127 17.97 3.11 0.04
C VAL A 127 17.73 1.67 -0.37
N TYR A 128 17.50 0.82 0.62
CA TYR A 128 17.30 -0.62 0.46
C TYR A 128 15.99 -1.05 1.10
N SER A 129 15.38 -2.10 0.56
CA SER A 129 14.30 -2.79 1.21
C SER A 129 14.78 -3.53 2.45
N ALA A 130 14.14 -3.30 3.57
CA ALA A 130 14.29 -4.13 4.77
C ALA A 130 13.28 -5.30 4.78
N GLY A 131 12.24 -5.26 3.94
CA GLY A 131 11.25 -6.31 3.76
C GLY A 131 9.82 -5.80 3.73
N ILE A 132 8.92 -6.68 3.30
CA ILE A 132 7.47 -6.45 3.28
C ILE A 132 6.94 -6.68 4.70
N VAL A 133 6.31 -5.66 5.28
CA VAL A 133 5.73 -5.69 6.63
C VAL A 133 4.23 -5.98 6.63
N ASP A 134 3.57 -5.86 5.48
CA ASP A 134 2.13 -6.20 5.33
C ASP A 134 1.75 -6.43 3.87
N THR A 135 0.78 -7.29 3.65
CA THR A 135 0.16 -7.52 2.35
C THR A 135 -1.35 -7.59 2.51
N LEU A 136 -2.06 -6.74 1.79
CA LEU A 136 -3.52 -6.64 1.82
C LEU A 136 -4.12 -6.96 0.47
N GLN A 137 -5.17 -7.76 0.49
CA GLN A 137 -6.03 -7.96 -0.68
C GLN A 137 -7.09 -6.86 -0.73
N ASN A 138 -7.21 -6.19 -1.86
CA ASN A 138 -8.24 -5.22 -2.12
C ASN A 138 -9.29 -5.75 -3.10
N TYR A 139 -10.52 -5.35 -2.87
CA TYR A 139 -11.72 -5.83 -3.54
C TYR A 139 -12.50 -4.68 -4.15
N VAL A 140 -13.27 -4.99 -5.17
CA VAL A 140 -14.37 -4.15 -5.63
C VAL A 140 -15.57 -4.36 -4.70
N TYR A 141 -16.24 -3.28 -4.35
CA TYR A 141 -17.49 -3.28 -3.63
C TYR A 141 -18.57 -2.64 -4.51
N LEU A 142 -19.66 -3.35 -4.74
CA LEU A 142 -20.78 -2.87 -5.54
C LEU A 142 -21.99 -2.62 -4.66
N ASN A 143 -22.82 -1.64 -5.03
CA ASN A 143 -24.10 -1.46 -4.40
C ASN A 143 -24.94 -2.75 -4.56
N LYS A 144 -25.70 -3.12 -3.55
CA LYS A 144 -26.50 -4.36 -3.50
C LYS A 144 -27.41 -4.57 -4.72
N ARG A 145 -27.86 -3.49 -5.36
CA ARG A 145 -28.63 -3.54 -6.61
C ARG A 145 -27.89 -4.28 -7.74
N HIS A 146 -26.55 -4.35 -7.66
CA HIS A 146 -25.68 -5.00 -8.65
C HIS A 146 -25.20 -6.40 -8.23
N LYS A 147 -25.92 -7.09 -7.34
CA LYS A 147 -25.54 -8.42 -6.82
C LYS A 147 -25.19 -9.43 -7.91
N THR A 148 -25.98 -9.47 -8.98
CA THR A 148 -25.74 -10.39 -10.11
C THR A 148 -24.47 -10.01 -10.88
N LEU A 149 -24.24 -8.72 -11.09
CA LEU A 149 -23.01 -8.19 -11.72
C LEU A 149 -21.78 -8.55 -10.86
N GLY A 150 -21.87 -8.43 -9.53
CA GLY A 150 -20.79 -8.79 -8.62
C GLY A 150 -20.33 -10.24 -8.75
N LYS A 151 -21.26 -11.17 -8.95
CA LYS A 151 -20.93 -12.59 -9.20
C LYS A 151 -20.19 -12.79 -10.53
N LYS A 152 -20.67 -12.14 -11.59
CA LYS A 152 -20.03 -12.20 -12.93
C LYS A 152 -18.62 -11.58 -12.88
N LEU A 153 -18.50 -10.43 -12.23
CA LEU A 153 -17.20 -9.73 -12.09
C LEU A 153 -16.18 -10.57 -11.33
N ALA A 154 -16.59 -11.30 -10.29
CA ALA A 154 -15.69 -12.20 -9.57
C ALA A 154 -15.11 -13.29 -10.50
N LEU A 155 -15.91 -13.88 -11.37
CA LEU A 155 -15.45 -14.89 -12.33
C LEU A 155 -14.48 -14.27 -13.35
N ILE A 156 -14.83 -13.10 -13.90
CA ILE A 156 -13.96 -12.39 -14.86
C ILE A 156 -12.61 -12.05 -14.23
N ILE A 157 -12.58 -11.51 -12.99
CA ILE A 157 -11.34 -11.20 -12.29
C ILE A 157 -10.50 -12.47 -12.09
N LYS A 158 -11.13 -13.59 -11.73
CA LYS A 158 -10.45 -14.87 -11.58
C LYS A 158 -9.82 -15.34 -12.90
N ASP A 159 -10.56 -15.26 -14.00
CA ASP A 159 -10.08 -15.62 -15.32
C ASP A 159 -8.92 -14.72 -15.76
N MET A 160 -9.03 -13.40 -15.56
CA MET A 160 -7.97 -12.43 -15.85
C MET A 160 -6.69 -12.64 -15.01
N LYS A 161 -6.80 -13.24 -13.83
CA LYS A 161 -5.64 -13.67 -13.05
C LYS A 161 -4.97 -14.90 -13.66
N SER A 162 -5.79 -15.87 -14.07
CA SER A 162 -5.29 -17.13 -14.60
C SER A 162 -4.62 -16.99 -15.97
N ASP A 163 -5.09 -16.06 -16.81
CA ASP A 163 -4.52 -15.76 -18.13
C ASP A 163 -3.41 -14.69 -18.13
N GLY A 164 -3.10 -14.11 -16.96
CA GLY A 164 -2.08 -13.09 -16.79
C GLY A 164 -2.50 -11.68 -17.18
N SER A 165 -3.74 -11.44 -17.61
CA SER A 165 -4.23 -10.12 -18.01
C SER A 165 -4.07 -9.07 -16.91
N ILE A 166 -4.36 -9.41 -15.64
CA ILE A 166 -4.18 -8.50 -14.52
C ILE A 166 -2.70 -8.13 -14.34
N SER A 167 -1.80 -9.10 -14.43
CA SER A 167 -0.36 -8.86 -14.31
C SER A 167 0.14 -7.93 -15.41
N ASN A 168 -0.35 -8.09 -16.63
CA ASN A 168 -0.01 -7.23 -17.76
C ASN A 168 -0.51 -5.79 -17.57
N TYR A 169 -1.74 -5.60 -17.07
CA TYR A 169 -2.27 -4.26 -16.75
C TYR A 169 -1.58 -3.60 -15.56
N MET A 170 -1.00 -4.38 -14.66
CA MET A 170 -0.27 -3.90 -13.49
C MET A 170 1.24 -3.75 -13.74
N SER A 171 1.73 -4.15 -14.92
CA SER A 171 3.13 -3.95 -15.30
C SER A 171 3.47 -2.46 -15.35
N GLU A 172 4.72 -2.14 -15.09
CA GLU A 172 5.22 -0.76 -14.96
C GLU A 172 4.91 0.11 -16.19
N ASP A 173 4.83 -0.48 -17.38
CA ASP A 173 4.51 0.23 -18.62
C ASP A 173 3.07 0.77 -18.69
N CYS A 174 2.13 0.15 -18.00
CA CYS A 174 0.73 0.62 -17.94
C CYS A 174 0.51 1.73 -16.90
N ILE A 175 1.36 1.84 -15.89
CA ILE A 175 1.22 2.84 -14.81
C ILE A 175 1.89 4.17 -15.22
N MET A 176 2.92 4.12 -16.07
CA MET A 176 3.72 5.29 -16.47
C MET A 176 3.15 6.07 -17.68
N ASN A 177 2.16 5.53 -18.37
CA ASN A 177 1.56 6.13 -19.58
C ASN A 177 0.20 6.80 -19.35
N ARG A 178 -0.11 7.19 -18.11
CA ARG A 178 -1.34 7.95 -17.81
C ARG A 178 -1.04 9.25 -17.07
#